data_c3b585fa64aa6347c7cb3c5027256de2
#
_entry.id   c3b585fa64aa6347c7cb3c5027256de2
#
_cell.length_a   1.000
_cell.length_b   1.000
_cell.length_c   1.000
_cell.angle_alpha   90.00
_cell.angle_beta   90.00
_cell.angle_gamma   90.00
#
_symmetry.space_group_name_H-M   'P 1'
#
loop_
_entity.id
_entity.type
_entity.pdbx_description
1 polymer ?
#
loop_
_entity_poly.entity_id
_entity_poly.type
_entity_poly.pdbx_seq_one_letter_code
_entity_poly.pdbx_strand_id
1 'polypeptide(L)'
;DQMIDFLFTSALFGRVVANNASVAGATGGCQAEVGSASAMAAAAAVSIFNGSPEQSGHAMALAISNLLGLVCDPVAGLVEIPCVMRNAIGSGNALISADLALAGVESQIPVDEVIGAMDRVGRNLPASLRETGLGGLAGTPTGEEIKRKIFGEADNMVKNK
;
A
#
# COMPACT_ATOMS: atom_id res chain seq x y z
N ASP A 1 16.72 14.38 16.69
CA ASP A 1 16.91 14.67 15.27
C ASP A 1 15.70 14.13 14.50
N GLN A 2 14.80 15.03 14.07
CA GLN A 2 13.47 14.69 13.52
C GLN A 2 13.48 13.62 12.41
N MET A 3 14.52 13.62 11.55
CA MET A 3 14.64 12.61 10.50
C MET A 3 14.88 11.21 11.07
N ILE A 4 15.69 11.10 12.10
CA ILE A 4 15.98 9.85 12.79
C ILE A 4 14.71 9.37 13.52
N ASP A 5 14.03 10.26 14.23
CA ASP A 5 12.80 9.96 14.95
C ASP A 5 11.70 9.49 13.98
N PHE A 6 11.56 10.15 12.82
CA PHE A 6 10.65 9.73 11.76
C PHE A 6 10.95 8.31 11.28
N LEU A 7 12.21 7.99 10.99
CA LEU A 7 12.60 6.66 10.48
C LEU A 7 12.38 5.57 11.53
N PHE A 8 12.74 5.82 12.79
CA PHE A 8 12.51 4.85 13.87
C PHE A 8 11.02 4.62 14.13
N THR A 9 10.22 5.67 14.15
CA THR A 9 8.77 5.56 14.33
C THR A 9 8.15 4.80 13.14
N SER A 10 8.51 5.15 11.90
CA SER A 10 8.07 4.41 10.71
C SER A 10 8.42 2.92 10.81
N ALA A 11 9.64 2.59 11.21
CA ALA A 11 10.10 1.21 11.34
C ALA A 11 9.33 0.44 12.43
N LEU A 12 9.01 1.08 13.55
CA LEU A 12 8.20 0.49 14.62
C LEU A 12 6.82 0.10 14.11
N PHE A 13 6.10 1.02 13.47
CA PHE A 13 4.77 0.75 12.93
C PHE A 13 4.81 -0.25 11.77
N GLY A 14 5.84 -0.19 10.91
CA GLY A 14 6.06 -1.17 9.85
C GLY A 14 6.28 -2.59 10.40
N ARG A 15 6.97 -2.71 11.53
CA ARG A 15 7.14 -3.99 12.22
C ARG A 15 5.82 -4.58 12.72
N VAL A 16 4.91 -3.74 13.20
CA VAL A 16 3.57 -4.18 13.62
C VAL A 16 2.81 -4.75 12.42
N VAL A 17 2.81 -4.06 11.28
CA VAL A 17 2.17 -4.58 10.05
C VAL A 17 2.81 -5.88 9.60
N ALA A 18 4.14 -5.94 9.51
CA ALA A 18 4.86 -7.12 9.03
C ALA A 18 4.61 -8.38 9.89
N ASN A 19 4.38 -8.19 11.19
CA ASN A 19 4.09 -9.30 12.11
C ASN A 19 2.64 -9.79 12.04
N ASN A 20 1.68 -8.93 11.68
CA ASN A 20 0.25 -9.21 11.77
C ASN A 20 -0.45 -9.29 10.39
N ALA A 21 0.25 -8.90 9.33
CA ALA A 21 -0.25 -8.90 7.95
C ALA A 21 0.91 -9.10 6.97
N SER A 22 0.74 -8.63 5.72
CA SER A 22 1.81 -8.60 4.72
C SER A 22 2.16 -7.16 4.36
N VAL A 23 3.41 -6.94 3.95
CA VAL A 23 3.89 -5.69 3.36
C VAL A 23 4.23 -5.84 1.87
N ALA A 24 3.84 -6.95 1.25
CA ALA A 24 4.19 -7.28 -0.13
C ALA A 24 2.96 -7.25 -1.04
N GLY A 25 3.08 -6.60 -2.19
CA GLY A 25 2.04 -6.53 -3.22
C GLY A 25 1.65 -7.91 -3.76
N ALA A 26 2.62 -8.81 -3.92
CA ALA A 26 2.41 -10.18 -4.36
C ALA A 26 1.54 -11.03 -3.39
N THR A 27 1.55 -10.69 -2.12
CA THR A 27 0.76 -11.39 -1.09
C THR A 27 -0.58 -10.73 -0.83
N GLY A 28 -0.59 -9.41 -0.67
CA GLY A 28 -1.76 -8.67 -0.18
C GLY A 28 -2.28 -7.56 -1.09
N GLY A 29 -1.75 -7.43 -2.32
CA GLY A 29 -2.06 -6.30 -3.20
C GLY A 29 -1.29 -5.03 -2.82
N CYS A 30 -1.49 -3.95 -3.59
CA CYS A 30 -0.87 -2.65 -3.29
C CYS A 30 -1.31 -2.06 -1.95
N GLN A 31 -2.45 -2.44 -1.40
CA GLN A 31 -2.86 -2.06 -0.04
C GLN A 31 -1.81 -2.50 1.01
N ALA A 32 -1.22 -3.70 0.83
CA ALA A 32 -0.19 -4.22 1.73
C ALA A 32 1.15 -3.49 1.55
N GLU A 33 1.50 -3.07 0.34
CA GLU A 33 2.76 -2.38 0.02
C GLU A 33 2.62 -0.88 0.21
N VAL A 34 1.91 -0.19 -0.68
CA VAL A 34 1.71 1.26 -0.66
C VAL A 34 0.87 1.68 0.54
N GLY A 35 -0.16 0.89 0.90
CA GLY A 35 -0.99 1.17 2.06
C GLY A 35 -0.21 1.10 3.37
N SER A 36 0.62 0.08 3.57
CA SER A 36 1.49 -0.03 4.74
C SER A 36 2.52 1.09 4.79
N ALA A 37 3.19 1.39 3.67
CA ALA A 37 4.16 2.48 3.60
C ALA A 37 3.52 3.84 3.93
N SER A 38 2.34 4.12 3.39
CA SER A 38 1.55 5.31 3.69
C SER A 38 1.19 5.40 5.18
N ALA A 39 0.77 4.29 5.79
CA ALA A 39 0.41 4.22 7.19
C ALA A 39 1.62 4.42 8.13
N MET A 40 2.76 3.84 7.79
CA MET A 40 4.03 4.04 8.50
C MET A 40 4.43 5.51 8.48
N ALA A 41 4.34 6.15 7.31
CA ALA A 41 4.67 7.56 7.14
C ALA A 41 3.67 8.47 7.88
N ALA A 42 2.37 8.14 7.89
CA ALA A 42 1.35 8.89 8.62
C ALA A 42 1.62 8.87 10.13
N ALA A 43 1.85 7.70 10.71
CA ALA A 43 2.17 7.56 12.12
C ALA A 43 3.44 8.30 12.53
N ALA A 44 4.48 8.23 11.70
CA ALA A 44 5.74 8.93 11.92
C ALA A 44 5.62 10.45 11.78
N ALA A 45 4.80 10.92 10.83
CA ALA A 45 4.51 12.36 10.68
C ALA A 45 3.84 12.91 11.94
N VAL A 46 2.84 12.21 12.50
CA VAL A 46 2.23 12.60 13.78
C VAL A 46 3.29 12.74 14.89
N SER A 47 4.20 11.77 15.00
CA SER A 47 5.25 11.77 16.03
C SER A 47 6.17 13.00 15.93
N ILE A 48 6.65 13.33 14.71
CA ILE A 48 7.56 14.50 14.54
C ILE A 48 6.86 15.85 14.72
N PHE A 49 5.53 15.90 14.60
CA PHE A 49 4.72 17.07 14.94
C PHE A 49 4.20 17.07 16.38
N ASN A 50 4.85 16.30 17.26
CA ASN A 50 4.55 16.19 18.70
C ASN A 50 3.13 15.69 19.02
N GLY A 51 2.53 14.89 18.13
CA GLY A 51 1.31 14.17 18.42
C GLY A 51 1.56 13.00 19.38
N SER A 52 0.49 12.49 19.98
CA SER A 52 0.55 11.38 20.90
C SER A 52 0.71 10.02 20.20
N PRO A 53 1.14 8.96 20.93
CA PRO A 53 1.14 7.60 20.38
C PRO A 53 -0.25 7.13 19.91
N GLU A 54 -1.31 7.53 20.61
CA GLU A 54 -2.70 7.25 20.23
C GLU A 54 -3.04 7.90 18.89
N GLN A 55 -2.68 9.18 18.71
CA GLN A 55 -2.87 9.88 17.43
C GLN A 55 -2.08 9.23 16.30
N SER A 56 -0.86 8.73 16.57
CA SER A 56 -0.10 7.95 15.59
C SER A 56 -0.83 6.67 15.17
N GLY A 57 -1.46 5.97 16.13
CA GLY A 57 -2.32 4.82 15.87
C GLY A 57 -3.55 5.16 15.03
N HIS A 58 -4.23 6.29 15.33
CA HIS A 58 -5.36 6.77 14.53
C HIS A 58 -4.94 7.14 13.10
N ALA A 59 -3.82 7.86 12.93
CA ALA A 59 -3.30 8.20 11.61
C ALA A 59 -2.99 6.96 10.77
N MET A 60 -2.38 5.94 11.39
CA MET A 60 -2.11 4.65 10.76
C MET A 60 -3.40 3.95 10.31
N ALA A 61 -4.39 3.87 11.20
CA ALA A 61 -5.68 3.24 10.90
C ALA A 61 -6.41 3.95 9.75
N LEU A 62 -6.45 5.29 9.76
CA LEU A 62 -7.03 6.11 8.70
C LEU A 62 -6.31 5.86 7.36
N ALA A 63 -4.98 5.87 7.36
CA ALA A 63 -4.19 5.69 6.14
C ALA A 63 -4.41 4.30 5.50
N ILE A 64 -4.45 3.23 6.30
CA ILE A 64 -4.75 1.88 5.79
C ILE A 64 -6.18 1.82 5.27
N SER A 65 -7.15 2.36 6.02
CA SER A 65 -8.57 2.32 5.64
C SER A 65 -8.83 2.97 4.30
N ASN A 66 -8.18 4.10 4.01
CA ASN A 66 -8.33 4.83 2.75
C ASN A 66 -7.81 4.05 1.52
N LEU A 67 -6.86 3.15 1.71
CA LEU A 67 -6.22 2.37 0.64
C LEU A 67 -6.63 0.89 0.67
N LEU A 68 -7.60 0.53 1.52
CA LEU A 68 -8.09 -0.85 1.66
C LEU A 68 -8.69 -1.33 0.32
N GLY A 69 -8.26 -2.50 -0.12
CA GLY A 69 -8.68 -3.09 -1.40
C GLY A 69 -7.85 -2.66 -2.62
N LEU A 70 -6.81 -1.83 -2.45
CA LEU A 70 -5.95 -1.44 -3.56
C LEU A 70 -5.18 -2.66 -4.09
N VAL A 71 -5.46 -3.00 -5.35
CA VAL A 71 -4.88 -4.16 -6.04
C VAL A 71 -3.47 -3.89 -6.53
N CYS A 72 -2.69 -4.93 -6.79
CA CYS A 72 -1.37 -4.83 -7.42
C CYS A 72 -1.43 -5.38 -8.85
N ASP A 73 -1.51 -4.49 -9.83
CA ASP A 73 -1.77 -4.78 -11.24
C ASP A 73 -0.80 -4.04 -12.18
N PRO A 74 0.53 -4.18 -11.97
CA PRO A 74 1.52 -3.44 -12.75
C PRO A 74 1.47 -3.82 -14.23
N VAL A 75 1.38 -2.80 -15.10
CA VAL A 75 1.37 -2.98 -16.56
C VAL A 75 2.68 -3.60 -17.01
N ALA A 76 2.61 -4.63 -17.81
CA ALA A 76 3.75 -5.43 -18.25
C ALA A 76 4.56 -6.10 -17.10
N GLY A 77 4.03 -6.13 -15.88
CA GLY A 77 4.75 -6.59 -14.69
C GLY A 77 5.85 -5.63 -14.21
N LEU A 78 5.92 -4.41 -14.76
CA LEU A 78 6.92 -3.41 -14.42
C LEU A 78 6.37 -2.43 -13.37
N VAL A 79 7.21 -2.06 -12.39
CA VAL A 79 6.83 -1.17 -11.28
C VAL A 79 6.89 0.30 -11.72
N GLU A 80 6.12 0.62 -12.77
CA GLU A 80 6.01 1.98 -13.32
C GLU A 80 4.55 2.43 -13.39
N ILE A 81 3.73 1.71 -14.13
CA ILE A 81 2.32 2.03 -14.33
C ILE A 81 1.45 0.96 -13.66
N PRO A 82 0.63 1.31 -12.67
CA PRO A 82 0.37 2.65 -12.10
C PRO A 82 1.24 2.97 -10.87
N CYS A 83 2.28 2.22 -10.57
CA CYS A 83 2.98 2.20 -9.29
C CYS A 83 3.54 3.57 -8.89
N VAL A 84 4.15 4.31 -9.83
CA VAL A 84 4.68 5.66 -9.56
C VAL A 84 3.58 6.60 -9.05
N MET A 85 2.41 6.60 -9.70
CA MET A 85 1.27 7.45 -9.31
C MET A 85 0.64 6.97 -8.00
N ARG A 86 0.59 5.67 -7.75
CA ARG A 86 0.09 5.13 -6.48
C ARG A 86 0.98 5.49 -5.30
N ASN A 87 2.30 5.53 -5.49
CA ASN A 87 3.21 6.02 -4.45
C ASN A 87 3.00 7.52 -4.16
N ALA A 88 2.75 8.34 -5.19
CA ALA A 88 2.42 9.74 -5.01
C ALA A 88 1.11 9.93 -4.21
N ILE A 89 0.06 9.15 -4.56
CA ILE A 89 -1.22 9.14 -3.80
C ILE A 89 -0.99 8.65 -2.37
N GLY A 90 -0.20 7.59 -2.17
CA GLY A 90 0.14 7.08 -0.85
C GLY A 90 0.83 8.12 0.04
N SER A 91 1.73 8.92 -0.53
CA SER A 91 2.38 10.04 0.18
C SER A 91 1.38 11.11 0.58
N GLY A 92 0.46 11.50 -0.32
CA GLY A 92 -0.62 12.44 0.00
C GLY A 92 -1.56 11.91 1.09
N ASN A 93 -1.94 10.63 0.99
CA ASN A 93 -2.76 9.95 2.00
C ASN A 93 -2.08 9.94 3.38
N ALA A 94 -0.76 9.75 3.45
CA ALA A 94 -0.01 9.79 4.69
C ALA A 94 -0.13 11.16 5.38
N LEU A 95 0.07 12.24 4.63
CA LEU A 95 -0.03 13.62 5.15
C LEU A 95 -1.44 13.94 5.61
N ILE A 96 -2.46 13.63 4.79
CA ILE A 96 -3.86 13.88 5.14
C ILE A 96 -4.25 13.09 6.41
N SER A 97 -3.85 11.83 6.51
CA SER A 97 -4.17 11.00 7.68
C SER A 97 -3.47 11.50 8.95
N ALA A 98 -2.24 11.99 8.83
CA ALA A 98 -1.53 12.62 9.95
C ALA A 98 -2.22 13.91 10.40
N ASP A 99 -2.58 14.79 9.46
CA ASP A 99 -3.27 16.05 9.75
C ASP A 99 -4.62 15.81 10.42
N LEU A 100 -5.40 14.83 9.95
CA LEU A 100 -6.68 14.46 10.55
C LEU A 100 -6.49 14.00 12.00
N ALA A 101 -5.53 13.12 12.26
CA ALA A 101 -5.27 12.61 13.61
C ALA A 101 -4.74 13.73 14.55
N LEU A 102 -3.86 14.61 14.07
CA LEU A 102 -3.39 15.78 14.82
C LEU A 102 -4.53 16.76 15.12
N ALA A 103 -5.50 16.88 14.22
CA ALA A 103 -6.72 17.67 14.44
C ALA A 103 -7.74 17.00 15.39
N GLY A 104 -7.45 15.81 15.92
CA GLY A 104 -8.30 15.09 16.87
C GLY A 104 -9.32 14.16 16.21
N VAL A 105 -9.18 13.85 14.92
CA VAL A 105 -10.02 12.82 14.27
C VAL A 105 -9.54 11.43 14.70
N GLU A 106 -10.44 10.67 15.30
CA GLU A 106 -10.18 9.31 15.75
C GLU A 106 -10.70 8.28 14.74
N SER A 107 -9.90 7.26 14.45
CA SER A 107 -10.42 6.08 13.77
C SER A 107 -11.37 5.35 14.71
N GLN A 108 -12.59 5.08 14.26
CA GLN A 108 -13.59 4.32 15.05
C GLN A 108 -13.26 2.81 15.07
N ILE A 109 -12.45 2.35 14.12
CA ILE A 109 -11.96 0.97 14.12
C ILE A 109 -10.52 0.98 14.66
N PRO A 110 -10.23 0.17 15.72
CA PRO A 110 -8.89 0.06 16.26
C PRO A 110 -7.86 -0.35 15.20
N VAL A 111 -6.64 0.18 15.31
CA VAL A 111 -5.58 -0.04 14.30
C VAL A 111 -5.27 -1.51 14.06
N ASP A 112 -5.28 -2.33 15.11
CA ASP A 112 -5.04 -3.77 14.99
C ASP A 112 -6.13 -4.48 14.18
N GLU A 113 -7.38 -4.06 14.33
CA GLU A 113 -8.49 -4.60 13.54
C GLU A 113 -8.42 -4.16 12.08
N VAL A 114 -7.98 -2.94 11.81
CA VAL A 114 -7.76 -2.41 10.45
C VAL A 114 -6.63 -3.19 9.76
N ILE A 115 -5.52 -3.46 10.46
CA ILE A 115 -4.43 -4.30 9.94
C ILE A 115 -4.94 -5.71 9.62
N GLY A 116 -5.69 -6.31 10.54
CA GLY A 116 -6.30 -7.62 10.33
C GLY A 116 -7.31 -7.64 9.17
N ALA A 117 -8.06 -6.56 8.96
CA ALA A 117 -8.95 -6.40 7.81
C ALA A 117 -8.16 -6.35 6.50
N MET A 118 -7.06 -5.59 6.47
CA MET A 118 -6.18 -5.52 5.31
C MET A 118 -5.60 -6.90 4.94
N ASP A 119 -5.16 -7.69 5.92
CA ASP A 119 -4.67 -9.05 5.68
C ASP A 119 -5.76 -9.95 5.07
N ARG A 120 -6.97 -9.94 5.65
CA ARG A 120 -8.10 -10.72 5.13
C ARG A 120 -8.49 -10.32 3.71
N VAL A 121 -8.56 -9.01 3.43
CA VAL A 121 -8.85 -8.50 2.08
C VAL A 121 -7.75 -8.95 1.11
N GLY A 122 -6.49 -8.82 1.47
CA GLY A 122 -5.35 -9.23 0.65
C GLY A 122 -5.39 -10.71 0.28
N ARG A 123 -5.66 -11.58 1.25
CA ARG A 123 -5.79 -13.04 1.02
C ARG A 123 -6.94 -13.39 0.08
N ASN A 124 -8.00 -12.59 0.06
CA ASN A 124 -9.18 -12.80 -0.80
C ASN A 124 -9.02 -12.18 -2.20
N LEU A 125 -7.99 -11.38 -2.45
CA LEU A 125 -7.72 -10.86 -3.80
C LEU A 125 -7.39 -12.03 -4.75
N PRO A 126 -7.96 -12.04 -5.98
CA PRO A 126 -7.55 -12.99 -7.01
C PRO A 126 -6.05 -12.90 -7.30
N ALA A 127 -5.43 -14.02 -7.65
CA ALA A 127 -4.02 -14.06 -8.01
C ALA A 127 -3.67 -13.08 -9.16
N SER A 128 -4.61 -12.87 -10.10
CA SER A 128 -4.45 -11.91 -11.20
C SER A 128 -4.30 -10.45 -10.75
N LEU A 129 -4.64 -10.13 -9.50
CA LEU A 129 -4.58 -8.78 -8.91
C LEU A 129 -3.50 -8.67 -7.81
N ARG A 130 -2.58 -9.65 -7.74
CA ARG A 130 -1.47 -9.70 -6.80
C ARG A 130 -0.12 -9.75 -7.52
N GLU A 131 0.23 -8.64 -8.20
CA GLU A 131 1.54 -8.41 -8.85
C GLU A 131 1.86 -9.35 -10.03
N THR A 132 0.89 -10.08 -10.54
CA THR A 132 1.12 -11.04 -11.64
C THR A 132 1.16 -10.38 -13.03
N GLY A 133 0.76 -9.13 -13.15
CA GLY A 133 0.63 -8.45 -14.45
C GLY A 133 -0.41 -9.10 -15.39
N LEU A 134 -1.39 -9.82 -14.83
CA LEU A 134 -2.40 -10.54 -15.60
C LEU A 134 -3.79 -9.90 -15.57
N GLY A 135 -4.09 -9.12 -14.52
CA GLY A 135 -5.42 -8.53 -14.33
C GLY A 135 -5.36 -7.03 -14.06
N GLY A 136 -6.51 -6.44 -13.76
CA GLY A 136 -6.60 -5.00 -13.53
C GLY A 136 -6.15 -4.20 -14.74
N LEU A 137 -5.35 -3.15 -14.52
CA LEU A 137 -4.83 -2.30 -15.60
C LEU A 137 -3.93 -3.07 -16.56
N ALA A 138 -3.15 -4.03 -16.07
CA ALA A 138 -2.29 -4.86 -16.90
C ALA A 138 -3.06 -5.71 -17.92
N GLY A 139 -4.27 -6.16 -17.57
CA GLY A 139 -5.14 -6.96 -18.43
C GLY A 139 -6.01 -6.14 -19.39
N THR A 140 -5.88 -4.82 -19.43
CA THR A 140 -6.59 -3.98 -20.41
C THR A 140 -5.98 -4.14 -21.81
N PRO A 141 -6.75 -3.89 -22.89
CA PRO A 141 -6.18 -3.95 -24.26
C PRO A 141 -4.92 -3.10 -24.42
N THR A 142 -4.90 -1.90 -23.86
CA THR A 142 -3.73 -1.00 -23.88
C THR A 142 -2.58 -1.56 -23.04
N GLY A 143 -2.87 -2.13 -21.87
CA GLY A 143 -1.85 -2.77 -21.00
C GLY A 143 -1.16 -3.93 -21.71
N GLU A 144 -1.91 -4.78 -22.38
CA GLU A 144 -1.37 -5.89 -23.17
C GLU A 144 -0.61 -5.39 -24.43
N GLU A 145 -1.03 -4.29 -25.03
CA GLU A 145 -0.28 -3.68 -26.13
C GLU A 145 1.07 -3.12 -25.67
N ILE A 146 1.10 -2.43 -24.52
CA ILE A 146 2.35 -1.93 -23.90
C ILE A 146 3.29 -3.10 -23.62
N LYS A 147 2.77 -4.18 -23.03
CA LYS A 147 3.55 -5.38 -22.76
C LYS A 147 4.18 -5.97 -24.02
N ARG A 148 3.41 -6.08 -25.11
CA ARG A 148 3.92 -6.56 -26.42
C ARG A 148 5.00 -5.64 -27.00
N LYS A 149 4.86 -4.32 -26.85
CA LYS A 149 5.87 -3.36 -27.29
C LYS A 149 7.20 -3.50 -26.54
N ILE A 150 7.14 -3.81 -25.24
CA ILE A 150 8.33 -3.93 -24.39
C ILE A 150 9.05 -5.28 -24.61
N PHE A 151 8.29 -6.39 -24.60
CA PHE A 151 8.87 -7.74 -24.61
C PHE A 151 8.75 -8.47 -25.94
N GLY A 152 8.07 -7.91 -26.95
CA GLY A 152 7.81 -8.56 -28.22
C GLY A 152 6.77 -9.69 -28.11
N GLU A 153 6.57 -10.45 -29.19
CA GLU A 153 5.59 -11.55 -29.23
C GLU A 153 6.03 -12.81 -28.49
N ALA A 154 7.29 -12.91 -28.08
CA ALA A 154 7.89 -14.12 -27.50
C ALA A 154 7.27 -14.54 -26.16
N ASP A 155 6.66 -13.64 -25.40
CA ASP A 155 6.09 -13.92 -24.07
C ASP A 155 4.77 -14.70 -24.11
N ASN A 156 4.12 -14.77 -25.28
CA ASN A 156 2.88 -15.54 -25.46
C ASN A 156 3.13 -17.07 -25.57
N MET A 157 4.35 -17.51 -25.85
CA MET A 157 4.66 -18.93 -26.01
C MET A 157 4.93 -19.66 -24.68
N VAL A 158 5.19 -18.93 -23.60
CA VAL A 158 5.51 -19.54 -22.28
C VAL A 158 4.23 -19.86 -21.49
N LYS A 159 3.11 -19.20 -21.76
CA LYS A 159 1.84 -19.39 -21.03
C LYS A 159 0.96 -20.53 -21.55
N ASN A 160 1.33 -21.17 -22.65
CA ASN A 160 0.57 -22.28 -23.27
C ASN A 160 1.27 -23.65 -23.10
N LYS A 161 2.14 -23.77 -22.13
CA LYS A 161 2.69 -25.05 -21.63
C LYS A 161 2.33 -25.20 -20.15
#